data_8e0c1bc69498a2f56f560306764772bc
#
_entry.id   8e0c1bc69498a2f56f560306764772bc
#
_cell.length_a   1.000
_cell.length_b   1.000
_cell.length_c   1.000
_cell.angle_alpha   90.00
_cell.angle_beta   90.00
_cell.angle_gamma   90.00
#
_symmetry.space_group_name_H-M   'P 1'
#
loop_
_entity.id
_entity.type
_entity.pdbx_description
1 polymer ?
#
loop_
_entity_poly.entity_id
_entity_poly.type
_entity_poly.pdbx_seq_one_letter_code
_entity_poly.pdbx_strand_id
1 'polypeptide(L)'
;EHEAALEKQQKEYEKTIQALRQQLQEQDETAASSQMEYVAIQTQAAGKTIVLDEALTRVLIDKQLQEEGWEADSEELTYQKGARPEKGHNRAIAEWPTNYQGQKGRADYVLFAGLTPIAVVEAKKENTNVAGKIRQAERYSKGFQIAAPLVPAFDLAGRTIAWPDDNDAHYNVPFVYSCNGRPYVPQLAEQCGTWFRDVRSPSNTKRALEKFHTPDGLLDLLKRSKEKAEQALKAEPFGYLKLRDYQEKAIHAVEGTLEKDSRRALLAMATGTGKTRTIIGLMYRFLKAERFKRILFLVDRNALGQQAIDAFNEAPLEQNQTLSKIYNVAEMGDMAAEAETRVQVATVQAMVKRVFMNDTPPPVDAYDCIIIDEAHRGYTLDQEMTEGELATRDASQYLSSYRRVLDYFDAVKIGLTA
;
A
#
# COMPACT_ATOMS: atom_id res chain seq x y z
N GLU A 1 10.96 4.94 36.71
CA GLU A 1 11.76 3.72 36.44
C GLU A 1 11.28 2.96 35.19
N HIS A 2 9.97 2.86 34.97
CA HIS A 2 9.40 2.18 33.79
C HIS A 2 9.68 2.96 32.49
N GLU A 3 9.56 4.29 32.50
CA GLU A 3 9.81 5.18 31.37
C GLU A 3 11.30 5.12 30.91
N ALA A 4 12.23 5.13 31.85
CA ALA A 4 13.66 5.01 31.55
C ALA A 4 14.04 3.62 30.98
N ALA A 5 13.34 2.57 31.39
CA ALA A 5 13.52 1.22 30.83
C ALA A 5 12.97 1.11 29.39
N LEU A 6 11.84 1.75 29.11
CA LEU A 6 11.23 1.85 27.79
C LEU A 6 12.12 2.63 26.80
N GLU A 7 12.60 3.83 27.19
CA GLU A 7 13.53 4.62 26.38
C GLU A 7 14.83 3.87 26.08
N LYS A 8 15.32 3.10 27.04
CA LYS A 8 16.54 2.30 26.88
C LYS A 8 16.33 1.16 25.88
N GLN A 9 15.20 0.46 25.96
CA GLN A 9 14.85 -0.62 25.02
C GLN A 9 14.59 -0.06 23.61
N GLN A 10 13.92 1.07 23.50
CA GLN A 10 13.68 1.74 22.22
C GLN A 10 15.00 2.17 21.57
N LYS A 11 15.93 2.77 22.35
CA LYS A 11 17.27 3.14 21.88
C LYS A 11 18.13 1.93 21.50
N GLU A 12 18.00 0.81 22.18
CA GLU A 12 18.69 -0.44 21.81
C GLU A 12 18.13 -1.03 20.52
N TYR A 13 16.82 -0.99 20.34
CA TYR A 13 16.15 -1.45 19.11
C TYR A 13 16.52 -0.57 17.92
N GLU A 14 16.51 0.77 18.09
CA GLU A 14 16.96 1.73 17.06
C GLU A 14 18.43 1.55 16.70
N LYS A 15 19.30 1.35 17.70
CA LYS A 15 20.70 1.04 17.46
C LYS A 15 20.91 -0.25 16.69
N THR A 16 20.12 -1.30 17.01
CA THR A 16 20.21 -2.59 16.32
C THR A 16 19.77 -2.45 14.87
N ILE A 17 18.66 -1.73 14.61
CA ILE A 17 18.20 -1.45 13.26
C ILE A 17 19.21 -0.58 12.50
N GLN A 18 19.79 0.45 13.12
CA GLN A 18 20.80 1.28 12.48
C GLN A 18 22.09 0.51 12.19
N ALA A 19 22.55 -0.32 13.13
CA ALA A 19 23.73 -1.16 12.91
C ALA A 19 23.53 -2.17 11.77
N LEU A 20 22.33 -2.78 11.68
CA LEU A 20 21.97 -3.68 10.61
C LEU A 20 21.83 -2.96 9.26
N ARG A 21 21.33 -1.72 9.25
CA ARG A 21 21.29 -0.87 8.05
C ARG A 21 22.69 -0.47 7.59
N GLN A 22 23.57 -0.12 8.52
CA GLN A 22 24.94 0.26 8.21
C GLN A 22 25.77 -0.91 7.67
N GLN A 23 25.59 -2.11 8.21
CA GLN A 23 26.19 -3.34 7.67
C GLN A 23 25.70 -3.68 6.26
N LEU A 24 24.45 -3.36 5.93
CA LEU A 24 23.88 -3.50 4.58
C LEU A 24 24.45 -2.47 3.58
N GLN A 25 24.83 -1.29 4.03
CA GLN A 25 25.43 -0.25 3.18
C GLN A 25 26.90 -0.52 2.83
N GLU A 26 27.62 -1.25 3.67
CA GLU A 26 29.07 -1.49 3.53
C GLU A 26 29.43 -2.67 2.62
N GLN A 27 28.44 -3.38 2.04
CA GLN A 27 28.69 -4.59 1.25
C GLN A 27 28.19 -4.51 -0.21
N ASP A 28 28.97 -5.13 -1.12
CA ASP A 28 28.70 -5.26 -2.55
C ASP A 28 27.28 -5.82 -2.86
N GLU A 29 26.69 -5.40 -4.00
CA GLU A 29 25.30 -5.68 -4.42
C GLU A 29 24.91 -7.17 -4.40
N THR A 30 25.86 -8.08 -4.51
CA THR A 30 25.66 -9.53 -4.45
C THR A 30 25.53 -10.08 -3.03
N ALA A 31 26.17 -9.44 -2.05
CA ALA A 31 26.11 -9.85 -0.65
C ALA A 31 24.90 -9.24 0.10
N ALA A 32 24.40 -8.09 -0.37
CA ALA A 32 23.31 -7.36 0.26
C ALA A 32 22.01 -8.15 0.33
N SER A 33 21.74 -9.01 -0.64
CA SER A 33 20.50 -9.77 -0.72
C SER A 33 20.49 -10.99 0.22
N SER A 34 21.60 -11.71 0.36
CA SER A 34 21.74 -12.82 1.35
C SER A 34 21.67 -12.27 2.78
N GLN A 35 22.17 -11.06 2.97
CA GLN A 35 22.09 -10.39 4.25
C GLN A 35 20.71 -9.82 4.56
N MET A 36 19.90 -9.43 3.55
CA MET A 36 18.51 -9.06 3.76
C MET A 36 17.69 -10.24 4.31
N GLU A 37 17.93 -11.44 3.84
CA GLU A 37 17.29 -12.65 4.37
C GLU A 37 17.79 -12.95 5.79
N TYR A 38 19.10 -12.81 6.04
CA TYR A 38 19.71 -12.94 7.37
C TYR A 38 19.24 -11.84 8.33
N VAL A 39 19.10 -10.59 7.87
CA VAL A 39 18.53 -9.46 8.63
C VAL A 39 17.05 -9.68 8.91
N ALA A 40 16.28 -10.20 7.95
CA ALA A 40 14.88 -10.57 8.18
C ALA A 40 14.77 -11.67 9.25
N ILE A 41 15.66 -12.67 9.21
CA ILE A 41 15.74 -13.74 10.21
C ILE A 41 16.20 -13.22 11.57
N GLN A 42 17.19 -12.31 11.59
CA GLN A 42 17.69 -11.69 12.84
C GLN A 42 16.67 -10.70 13.43
N THR A 43 16.00 -9.90 12.60
CA THR A 43 14.92 -9.02 13.06
C THR A 43 13.74 -9.86 13.58
N GLN A 44 13.49 -11.01 12.97
CA GLN A 44 12.53 -11.99 13.44
C GLN A 44 12.95 -12.61 14.79
N ALA A 45 14.24 -12.92 14.96
CA ALA A 45 14.78 -13.47 16.20
C ALA A 45 14.79 -12.42 17.33
N ALA A 46 15.17 -11.18 17.04
CA ALA A 46 15.10 -10.05 17.98
C ALA A 46 13.65 -9.72 18.35
N GLY A 47 12.73 -9.75 17.38
CA GLY A 47 11.30 -9.59 17.64
C GLY A 47 10.69 -10.68 18.53
N LYS A 48 11.26 -11.88 18.53
CA LYS A 48 10.83 -12.99 19.43
C LYS A 48 11.30 -12.83 20.88
N THR A 49 12.33 -12.03 21.13
CA THR A 49 12.94 -11.88 22.45
C THR A 49 12.38 -10.70 23.25
N ILE A 50 11.69 -9.77 22.61
CA ILE A 50 11.09 -8.61 23.25
C ILE A 50 9.64 -8.94 23.62
N VAL A 51 9.36 -9.09 24.90
CA VAL A 51 7.98 -9.17 25.40
C VAL A 51 7.42 -7.75 25.37
N LEU A 52 6.56 -7.49 24.38
CA LEU A 52 5.84 -6.22 24.28
C LEU A 52 4.66 -6.23 25.26
N ASP A 53 4.72 -5.42 26.30
CA ASP A 53 3.56 -5.08 27.09
C ASP A 53 2.65 -4.09 26.31
N GLU A 54 1.50 -3.75 26.87
CA GLU A 54 0.52 -2.88 26.21
C GLU A 54 1.05 -1.46 26.03
N ALA A 55 1.82 -0.95 26.97
CA ALA A 55 2.38 0.40 26.92
C ALA A 55 3.43 0.50 25.81
N LEU A 56 4.34 -0.46 25.74
CA LEU A 56 5.35 -0.52 24.67
C LEU A 56 4.72 -0.70 23.28
N THR A 57 3.67 -1.50 23.17
CA THR A 57 2.93 -1.65 21.92
C THR A 57 2.37 -0.31 21.45
N ARG A 58 1.79 0.50 22.34
CA ARG A 58 1.25 1.83 22.00
C ARG A 58 2.35 2.79 21.54
N VAL A 59 3.49 2.83 22.23
CA VAL A 59 4.64 3.66 21.83
C VAL A 59 5.13 3.30 20.42
N LEU A 60 5.20 2.01 20.09
CA LEU A 60 5.60 1.58 18.75
C LEU A 60 4.58 1.97 17.68
N ILE A 61 3.27 1.86 17.99
CA ILE A 61 2.21 2.28 17.08
C ILE A 61 2.22 3.80 16.88
N ASP A 62 2.40 4.58 17.94
CA ASP A 62 2.53 6.03 17.85
C ASP A 62 3.67 6.43 16.90
N LYS A 63 4.84 5.80 17.06
CA LYS A 63 5.98 6.03 16.18
C LYS A 63 5.68 5.67 14.73
N GLN A 64 5.09 4.51 14.48
CA GLN A 64 4.69 4.09 13.13
C GLN A 64 3.69 5.05 12.47
N LEU A 65 2.74 5.57 13.25
CA LEU A 65 1.80 6.58 12.79
C LEU A 65 2.50 7.92 12.48
N GLN A 66 3.42 8.35 13.36
CA GLN A 66 4.21 9.57 13.17
C GLN A 66 5.08 9.51 11.91
N GLU A 67 5.71 8.36 11.64
CA GLU A 67 6.51 8.14 10.43
C GLU A 67 5.70 8.33 9.14
N GLU A 68 4.40 8.07 9.18
CA GLU A 68 3.49 8.23 8.05
C GLU A 68 2.72 9.57 8.07
N GLY A 69 3.11 10.50 8.94
CA GLY A 69 2.59 11.88 8.95
C GLY A 69 1.35 12.10 9.83
N TRP A 70 1.03 11.18 10.73
CA TRP A 70 0.00 11.38 11.74
C TRP A 70 0.58 12.02 13.00
N GLU A 71 -0.15 12.96 13.61
CA GLU A 71 0.13 13.41 14.97
C GLU A 71 -0.39 12.33 15.94
N ALA A 72 0.50 11.52 16.49
CA ALA A 72 0.18 10.41 17.39
C ALA A 72 0.98 10.53 18.69
N ASP A 73 0.29 10.42 19.80
CA ASP A 73 0.84 10.35 21.16
C ASP A 73 -0.25 9.75 22.04
N SER A 74 -0.13 8.48 22.35
CA SER A 74 -1.17 7.77 23.12
C SER A 74 -1.22 8.18 24.59
N GLU A 75 -0.28 8.98 25.07
CA GLU A 75 -0.34 9.56 26.41
C GLU A 75 -0.98 10.94 26.42
N GLU A 76 -0.60 11.83 25.49
CA GLU A 76 -1.08 13.22 25.48
C GLU A 76 -2.30 13.41 24.57
N LEU A 77 -2.35 12.76 23.39
CA LEU A 77 -3.47 12.88 22.46
C LEU A 77 -4.58 11.86 22.77
N THR A 78 -5.13 11.89 23.98
CA THR A 78 -6.24 11.01 24.37
C THR A 78 -7.55 11.76 24.48
N TYR A 79 -8.66 11.06 24.18
CA TYR A 79 -9.99 11.63 24.34
C TYR A 79 -10.26 12.10 25.76
N GLN A 80 -9.76 11.37 26.77
CA GLN A 80 -9.94 11.67 28.18
C GLN A 80 -9.20 12.94 28.63
N LYS A 81 -8.01 13.21 28.07
CA LYS A 81 -7.25 14.45 28.31
C LYS A 81 -7.78 15.64 27.50
N GLY A 82 -8.87 15.47 26.79
CA GLY A 82 -9.51 16.53 26.03
C GLY A 82 -9.03 16.70 24.60
N ALA A 83 -8.17 15.79 24.08
CA ALA A 83 -7.77 15.83 22.68
C ALA A 83 -8.98 15.70 21.75
N ARG A 84 -9.04 16.54 20.73
CA ARG A 84 -10.12 16.60 19.74
C ARG A 84 -9.53 16.81 18.33
N PRO A 85 -10.24 16.37 17.27
CA PRO A 85 -9.85 16.68 15.90
C PRO A 85 -9.87 18.17 15.63
N GLU A 86 -8.97 18.64 14.78
CA GLU A 86 -8.77 20.05 14.47
C GLU A 86 -8.49 20.23 12.98
N LYS A 87 -9.02 21.31 12.39
CA LYS A 87 -8.78 21.64 10.98
C LYS A 87 -7.29 21.84 10.70
N GLY A 88 -6.80 21.22 9.64
CA GLY A 88 -5.40 21.34 9.24
C GLY A 88 -4.45 20.39 9.98
N HIS A 89 -4.95 19.58 10.91
CA HIS A 89 -4.18 18.59 11.64
C HIS A 89 -4.63 17.17 11.32
N ASN A 90 -3.69 16.25 11.20
CA ASN A 90 -3.97 14.83 10.99
C ASN A 90 -3.65 14.08 12.28
N ARG A 91 -4.65 13.84 13.11
CA ARG A 91 -4.48 13.35 14.48
C ARG A 91 -4.92 11.90 14.65
N ALA A 92 -4.10 11.12 15.32
CA ALA A 92 -4.46 9.84 15.88
C ALA A 92 -4.84 10.04 17.36
N ILE A 93 -6.13 10.10 17.66
CA ILE A 93 -6.62 10.36 19.03
C ILE A 93 -6.90 9.02 19.69
N ALA A 94 -6.21 8.77 20.81
CA ALA A 94 -6.33 7.52 21.55
C ALA A 94 -7.58 7.48 22.43
N GLU A 95 -8.02 6.28 22.78
CA GLU A 95 -9.10 6.00 23.74
C GLU A 95 -10.45 6.66 23.37
N TRP A 96 -10.79 6.68 22.07
CA TRP A 96 -12.02 7.31 21.60
C TRP A 96 -13.26 6.47 21.97
N PRO A 97 -14.28 7.06 22.65
CA PRO A 97 -15.48 6.33 23.05
C PRO A 97 -16.34 5.95 21.85
N THR A 98 -16.86 4.75 21.87
CA THR A 98 -17.79 4.22 20.87
C THR A 98 -18.99 3.59 21.56
N ASN A 99 -20.13 3.51 20.87
CA ASN A 99 -21.32 2.85 21.35
C ASN A 99 -22.03 2.14 20.19
N TYR A 100 -21.97 0.83 20.17
CA TYR A 100 -22.65 0.02 19.18
C TYR A 100 -23.77 -0.78 19.83
N GLN A 101 -25.01 -0.52 19.44
CA GLN A 101 -26.20 -1.20 19.96
C GLN A 101 -26.30 -1.20 21.50
N GLY A 102 -25.94 -0.10 22.12
CA GLY A 102 -25.94 0.05 23.59
C GLY A 102 -24.70 -0.50 24.29
N GLN A 103 -23.86 -1.24 23.58
CA GLN A 103 -22.56 -1.68 24.11
C GLN A 103 -21.52 -0.56 23.98
N LYS A 104 -21.17 0.01 25.13
CA LYS A 104 -20.07 0.98 25.21
C LYS A 104 -18.74 0.30 24.94
N GLY A 105 -17.90 0.96 24.18
CA GLY A 105 -16.55 0.52 23.85
C GLY A 105 -15.61 1.72 23.75
N ARG A 106 -14.36 1.44 23.46
CA ARG A 106 -13.33 2.44 23.30
C ARG A 106 -12.36 1.96 22.24
N ALA A 107 -12.24 2.71 21.14
CA ALA A 107 -11.25 2.44 20.12
C ALA A 107 -9.86 2.83 20.63
N ASP A 108 -8.85 2.00 20.40
CA ASP A 108 -7.49 2.33 20.81
C ASP A 108 -7.01 3.62 20.15
N TYR A 109 -7.31 3.80 18.84
CA TYR A 109 -7.15 5.09 18.18
C TYR A 109 -8.27 5.32 17.16
N VAL A 110 -8.59 6.59 16.92
CA VAL A 110 -9.30 7.06 15.73
C VAL A 110 -8.42 8.05 14.99
N LEU A 111 -8.20 7.81 13.72
CA LEU A 111 -7.42 8.67 12.85
C LEU A 111 -8.34 9.73 12.23
N PHE A 112 -8.00 10.99 12.42
CA PHE A 112 -8.74 12.15 11.91
C PHE A 112 -7.89 12.90 10.88
N ALA A 113 -8.39 13.01 9.66
CA ALA A 113 -7.88 13.94 8.68
C ALA A 113 -8.65 15.26 8.79
N GLY A 114 -8.07 16.24 9.46
CA GLY A 114 -8.78 17.44 9.89
C GLY A 114 -9.92 17.08 10.85
N LEU A 115 -11.16 17.41 10.46
CA LEU A 115 -12.37 17.11 11.24
C LEU A 115 -13.05 15.78 10.85
N THR A 116 -12.46 15.02 9.91
CA THR A 116 -13.07 13.81 9.37
C THR A 116 -12.49 12.57 10.03
N PRO A 117 -13.29 11.74 10.72
CA PRO A 117 -12.87 10.44 11.21
C PRO A 117 -12.70 9.50 10.00
N ILE A 118 -11.46 9.12 9.71
CA ILE A 118 -11.15 8.39 8.49
C ILE A 118 -10.80 6.92 8.73
N ALA A 119 -10.22 6.60 9.89
CA ALA A 119 -9.89 5.23 10.24
C ALA A 119 -10.02 4.96 11.74
N VAL A 120 -10.27 3.70 12.09
CA VAL A 120 -10.22 3.16 13.45
C VAL A 120 -9.06 2.17 13.54
N VAL A 121 -8.28 2.25 14.60
CA VAL A 121 -7.16 1.35 14.88
C VAL A 121 -7.41 0.58 16.18
N GLU A 122 -7.24 -0.73 16.12
CA GLU A 122 -7.23 -1.62 17.27
C GLU A 122 -5.79 -2.10 17.51
N ALA A 123 -5.25 -1.74 18.67
CA ALA A 123 -3.93 -2.15 19.12
C ALA A 123 -4.01 -3.46 19.93
N LYS A 124 -3.10 -4.40 19.70
CA LYS A 124 -3.08 -5.69 20.39
C LYS A 124 -1.71 -6.01 20.93
N LYS A 125 -1.71 -6.71 22.06
CA LYS A 125 -0.49 -7.26 22.64
C LYS A 125 0.13 -8.32 21.72
N GLU A 126 1.39 -8.54 21.94
CA GLU A 126 2.15 -9.63 21.36
C GLU A 126 1.42 -11.00 21.51
N ASN A 127 1.67 -11.89 20.56
CA ASN A 127 1.12 -13.26 20.52
C ASN A 127 -0.41 -13.38 20.42
N THR A 128 -1.08 -12.34 19.96
CA THR A 128 -2.50 -12.36 19.66
C THR A 128 -2.72 -12.50 18.14
N ASN A 129 -3.79 -13.15 17.72
CA ASN A 129 -4.21 -13.13 16.31
C ASN A 129 -4.63 -11.70 15.93
N VAL A 130 -3.68 -10.91 15.42
CA VAL A 130 -3.89 -9.50 15.01
C VAL A 130 -4.90 -9.43 13.87
N ALA A 131 -4.76 -10.31 12.89
CA ALA A 131 -5.67 -10.37 11.75
C ALA A 131 -7.14 -10.64 12.15
N GLY A 132 -7.35 -11.45 13.18
CA GLY A 132 -8.68 -11.75 13.70
C GLY A 132 -9.32 -10.59 14.47
N LYS A 133 -8.52 -9.67 14.98
CA LYS A 133 -8.99 -8.53 15.79
C LYS A 133 -9.55 -7.38 14.98
N ILE A 134 -9.38 -7.39 13.67
CA ILE A 134 -9.96 -6.36 12.79
C ILE A 134 -11.48 -6.24 12.95
N ARG A 135 -12.16 -7.32 13.33
CA ARG A 135 -13.61 -7.31 13.65
C ARG A 135 -13.94 -6.40 14.84
N GLN A 136 -13.01 -6.21 15.76
CA GLN A 136 -13.20 -5.29 16.89
C GLN A 136 -13.14 -3.84 16.40
N ALA A 137 -12.19 -3.51 15.51
CA ALA A 137 -12.13 -2.20 14.86
C ALA A 137 -13.38 -1.93 14.00
N GLU A 138 -13.90 -2.95 13.30
CA GLU A 138 -15.17 -2.86 12.56
C GLU A 138 -16.36 -2.52 13.48
N ARG A 139 -16.43 -3.14 14.64
CA ARG A 139 -17.47 -2.81 15.65
C ARG A 139 -17.34 -1.38 16.13
N TYR A 140 -16.14 -0.89 16.36
CA TYR A 140 -15.91 0.50 16.76
C TYR A 140 -16.25 1.48 15.65
N SER A 141 -15.96 1.15 14.39
CA SER A 141 -16.40 1.96 13.26
C SER A 141 -17.93 2.10 13.21
N LYS A 142 -18.66 1.00 13.42
CA LYS A 142 -20.15 1.03 13.49
C LYS A 142 -20.65 1.81 14.71
N GLY A 143 -19.97 1.71 15.84
CA GLY A 143 -20.31 2.39 17.09
C GLY A 143 -19.78 3.82 17.21
N PHE A 144 -19.06 4.33 16.20
CA PHE A 144 -18.56 5.69 16.20
C PHE A 144 -19.71 6.69 16.08
N GLN A 145 -19.74 7.68 16.98
CA GLN A 145 -20.78 8.69 16.98
C GLN A 145 -20.30 9.96 16.27
N ILE A 146 -20.97 10.30 15.18
CA ILE A 146 -20.68 11.54 14.44
C ILE A 146 -21.53 12.66 15.00
N ALA A 147 -20.89 13.68 15.56
CA ALA A 147 -21.51 14.86 16.09
C ALA A 147 -20.69 16.11 15.71
N ALA A 148 -21.35 17.26 15.63
CA ALA A 148 -20.64 18.50 15.36
C ALA A 148 -19.48 18.73 16.36
N PRO A 149 -18.30 19.18 15.91
CA PRO A 149 -17.98 19.76 14.61
C PRO A 149 -17.46 18.75 13.55
N LEU A 150 -17.60 17.44 13.77
CA LEU A 150 -17.07 16.41 12.87
C LEU A 150 -17.74 16.48 11.49
N VAL A 151 -16.94 16.22 10.46
CA VAL A 151 -17.39 16.06 9.07
C VAL A 151 -17.42 14.56 8.75
N PRO A 152 -18.59 13.98 8.43
CA PRO A 152 -18.68 12.57 8.12
C PRO A 152 -17.81 12.18 6.92
N ALA A 153 -17.10 11.06 7.02
CA ALA A 153 -16.27 10.57 5.90
C ALA A 153 -17.12 10.25 4.66
N PHE A 154 -18.35 9.80 4.83
CA PHE A 154 -19.24 9.50 3.71
C PHE A 154 -19.66 10.76 2.93
N ASP A 155 -19.74 11.94 3.56
CA ASP A 155 -19.98 13.21 2.86
C ASP A 155 -18.82 13.54 1.91
N LEU A 156 -17.58 13.35 2.36
CA LEU A 156 -16.39 13.53 1.49
C LEU A 156 -16.34 12.51 0.35
N ALA A 157 -16.93 11.34 0.55
CA ALA A 157 -17.08 10.32 -0.50
C ALA A 157 -18.29 10.59 -1.44
N GLY A 158 -18.99 11.73 -1.25
CA GLY A 158 -20.16 12.10 -2.05
C GLY A 158 -21.40 11.23 -1.75
N ARG A 159 -21.53 10.73 -0.53
CA ARG A 159 -22.67 9.92 -0.07
C ARG A 159 -23.46 10.68 1.01
N THR A 160 -24.73 10.38 1.11
CA THR A 160 -25.62 10.96 2.15
C THR A 160 -25.75 10.08 3.39
N ILE A 161 -25.33 8.82 3.30
CA ILE A 161 -25.40 7.82 4.37
C ILE A 161 -24.10 7.03 4.47
N ALA A 162 -23.80 6.53 5.65
CA ALA A 162 -22.69 5.63 5.92
C ALA A 162 -22.77 4.32 5.12
N TRP A 163 -21.71 3.54 5.10
CA TRP A 163 -21.61 2.32 4.30
C TRP A 163 -22.31 1.15 5.00
N PRO A 164 -23.24 0.45 4.32
CA PRO A 164 -23.93 -0.70 4.91
C PRO A 164 -22.99 -1.88 5.08
N ASP A 165 -23.25 -2.70 6.11
CA ASP A 165 -22.69 -4.04 6.23
C ASP A 165 -23.70 -5.09 5.73
N ASP A 166 -23.31 -6.38 5.80
CA ASP A 166 -24.17 -7.50 5.38
C ASP A 166 -25.38 -7.73 6.30
N ASN A 167 -25.53 -7.00 7.43
CA ASN A 167 -26.58 -7.14 8.43
C ASN A 167 -27.36 -5.85 8.67
N ASP A 168 -27.48 -4.99 7.66
CA ASP A 168 -28.18 -3.69 7.73
C ASP A 168 -27.60 -2.69 8.76
N ALA A 169 -26.46 -2.97 9.37
CA ALA A 169 -25.71 -1.98 10.15
C ALA A 169 -24.84 -1.12 9.24
N HIS A 170 -24.39 0.01 9.75
CA HIS A 170 -23.61 0.95 8.95
C HIS A 170 -22.24 1.23 9.59
N TYR A 171 -21.22 1.30 8.75
CA TYR A 171 -19.88 1.75 9.11
C TYR A 171 -19.81 3.27 9.00
N ASN A 172 -19.63 3.96 10.13
CA ASN A 172 -19.50 5.42 10.19
C ASN A 172 -18.08 5.89 9.87
N VAL A 173 -17.09 5.01 9.99
CA VAL A 173 -15.69 5.25 9.64
C VAL A 173 -15.25 4.23 8.59
N PRO A 174 -14.71 4.67 7.43
CA PRO A 174 -14.55 3.81 6.24
C PRO A 174 -13.41 2.82 6.30
N PHE A 175 -12.39 3.08 7.12
CA PHE A 175 -11.19 2.25 7.18
C PHE A 175 -10.96 1.71 8.57
N VAL A 176 -10.49 0.48 8.65
CA VAL A 176 -10.19 -0.17 9.93
C VAL A 176 -8.83 -0.85 9.90
N TYR A 177 -8.13 -0.74 11.01
CA TYR A 177 -6.83 -1.37 11.23
C TYR A 177 -6.85 -2.23 12.48
N SER A 178 -5.97 -3.23 12.47
CA SER A 178 -5.56 -3.98 13.66
C SER A 178 -4.06 -4.20 13.59
N CYS A 179 -3.33 -3.89 14.64
CA CYS A 179 -1.87 -3.97 14.67
C CYS A 179 -1.35 -4.28 16.07
N ASN A 180 -0.07 -4.65 16.17
CA ASN A 180 0.63 -4.84 17.43
C ASN A 180 2.02 -4.19 17.46
N GLY A 181 2.28 -3.22 16.59
CA GLY A 181 3.56 -2.53 16.50
C GLY A 181 4.70 -3.36 15.91
N ARG A 182 4.48 -4.63 15.56
CA ARG A 182 5.49 -5.48 14.93
C ARG A 182 5.45 -5.35 13.41
N PRO A 183 6.60 -5.38 12.73
CA PRO A 183 6.65 -5.45 11.28
C PRO A 183 6.00 -6.75 10.79
N TYR A 184 5.43 -6.71 9.59
CA TYR A 184 4.83 -7.89 8.97
C TYR A 184 5.89 -8.92 8.61
N VAL A 185 5.66 -10.16 9.03
CA VAL A 185 6.49 -11.32 8.72
C VAL A 185 5.59 -12.43 8.16
N PRO A 186 5.75 -12.84 6.89
CA PRO A 186 4.86 -13.82 6.25
C PRO A 186 4.70 -15.13 7.01
N GLN A 187 5.76 -15.59 7.70
CA GLN A 187 5.74 -16.83 8.49
C GLN A 187 4.89 -16.71 9.77
N LEU A 188 4.64 -15.50 10.24
CA LEU A 188 3.83 -15.19 11.41
C LEU A 188 2.64 -14.29 11.03
N ALA A 189 2.14 -14.44 9.84
CA ALA A 189 1.19 -13.52 9.19
C ALA A 189 0.04 -13.06 10.10
N GLU A 190 -0.56 -13.97 10.88
CA GLU A 190 -1.70 -13.63 11.74
C GLU A 190 -1.30 -12.96 13.08
N GLN A 191 -0.02 -12.98 13.44
CA GLN A 191 0.49 -12.54 14.75
C GLN A 191 1.31 -11.23 14.66
N CYS A 192 1.40 -10.61 13.50
CA CYS A 192 2.22 -9.42 13.29
C CYS A 192 1.68 -8.55 12.14
N GLY A 193 2.30 -7.39 11.97
CA GLY A 193 1.99 -6.45 10.91
C GLY A 193 0.82 -5.52 11.21
N THR A 194 0.57 -4.65 10.28
CA THR A 194 -0.56 -3.72 10.27
C THR A 194 -1.63 -4.25 9.33
N TRP A 195 -2.69 -4.82 9.89
CA TRP A 195 -3.81 -5.34 9.11
C TRP A 195 -4.81 -4.25 8.83
N PHE A 196 -5.25 -4.19 7.59
CA PHE A 196 -6.15 -3.17 7.05
C PHE A 196 -7.36 -3.79 6.35
N ARG A 197 -8.50 -3.14 6.50
CA ARG A 197 -9.70 -3.40 5.69
C ARG A 197 -10.39 -2.10 5.33
N ASP A 198 -10.73 -1.96 4.06
CA ASP A 198 -11.66 -0.95 3.56
C ASP A 198 -13.08 -1.51 3.67
N VAL A 199 -13.85 -1.00 4.64
CA VAL A 199 -15.20 -1.53 4.92
C VAL A 199 -16.29 -0.92 4.05
N ARG A 200 -15.93 -0.08 3.07
CA ARG A 200 -16.89 0.55 2.16
C ARG A 200 -17.56 -0.44 1.21
N SER A 201 -16.94 -1.60 0.97
CA SER A 201 -17.54 -2.70 0.24
C SER A 201 -17.42 -4.00 1.06
N PRO A 202 -18.50 -4.79 1.20
CA PRO A 202 -18.47 -6.09 1.88
C PRO A 202 -17.46 -7.08 1.28
N SER A 203 -17.25 -7.02 -0.03
CA SER A 203 -16.31 -7.87 -0.78
C SER A 203 -14.83 -7.58 -0.49
N ASN A 204 -14.50 -6.40 0.06
CA ASN A 204 -13.14 -6.08 0.43
C ASN A 204 -12.63 -6.98 1.57
N THR A 205 -11.58 -7.74 1.28
CA THR A 205 -10.93 -8.59 2.28
C THR A 205 -9.87 -7.81 3.06
N LYS A 206 -9.64 -8.22 4.31
CA LYS A 206 -8.53 -7.70 5.09
C LYS A 206 -7.19 -8.13 4.47
N ARG A 207 -6.17 -7.28 4.64
CA ARG A 207 -4.81 -7.52 4.15
C ARG A 207 -3.76 -6.95 5.10
N ALA A 208 -2.62 -7.56 5.14
CA ALA A 208 -1.47 -7.05 5.88
C ALA A 208 -0.74 -5.97 5.05
N LEU A 209 -0.29 -4.94 5.73
CA LEU A 209 0.52 -3.86 5.19
C LEU A 209 1.84 -3.79 5.95
N GLU A 210 2.87 -3.31 5.28
CA GLU A 210 4.16 -3.03 5.92
C GLU A 210 4.09 -1.83 6.88
N LYS A 211 3.26 -0.83 6.55
CA LYS A 211 3.09 0.42 7.29
C LYS A 211 1.65 0.92 7.23
N PHE A 212 1.31 1.90 8.04
CA PHE A 212 0.07 2.64 7.90
C PHE A 212 0.05 3.45 6.59
N HIS A 213 -1.13 3.74 6.09
CA HIS A 213 -1.29 4.72 5.02
C HIS A 213 -1.04 6.14 5.55
N THR A 214 -0.61 7.01 4.67
CA THR A 214 -0.53 8.44 4.96
C THR A 214 -1.93 9.07 5.06
N PRO A 215 -2.09 10.22 5.75
CA PRO A 215 -3.35 10.97 5.77
C PRO A 215 -3.88 11.27 4.36
N ASP A 216 -3.01 11.76 3.49
CA ASP A 216 -3.36 12.10 2.10
C ASP A 216 -3.73 10.86 1.28
N GLY A 217 -3.03 9.73 1.50
CA GLY A 217 -3.35 8.47 0.85
C GLY A 217 -4.72 7.94 1.21
N LEU A 218 -5.10 8.00 2.49
CA LEU A 218 -6.45 7.62 2.93
C LEU A 218 -7.53 8.59 2.41
N LEU A 219 -7.26 9.90 2.39
CA LEU A 219 -8.20 10.88 1.82
C LEU A 219 -8.39 10.66 0.32
N ASP A 220 -7.33 10.39 -0.41
CA ASP A 220 -7.40 10.09 -1.85
C ASP A 220 -8.16 8.78 -2.10
N LEU A 221 -7.91 7.76 -1.28
CA LEU A 221 -8.65 6.51 -1.35
C LEU A 221 -10.14 6.72 -1.04
N LEU A 222 -10.47 7.54 -0.03
CA LEU A 222 -11.85 7.87 0.34
C LEU A 222 -12.61 8.57 -0.78
N LYS A 223 -11.99 9.58 -1.41
CA LYS A 223 -12.63 10.40 -2.45
C LYS A 223 -12.86 9.64 -3.76
N ARG A 224 -12.07 8.59 -4.03
CA ARG A 224 -12.24 7.77 -5.23
C ARG A 224 -13.37 6.77 -5.04
N SER A 225 -14.27 6.74 -6.01
CA SER A 225 -15.34 5.75 -6.11
C SER A 225 -14.97 4.69 -7.13
N LYS A 226 -14.79 3.46 -6.68
CA LYS A 226 -14.56 2.30 -7.55
C LYS A 226 -15.72 2.11 -8.53
N GLU A 227 -16.96 2.25 -8.05
CA GLU A 227 -18.17 2.08 -8.86
C GLU A 227 -18.26 3.11 -10.00
N LYS A 228 -17.94 4.40 -9.71
CA LYS A 228 -17.90 5.45 -10.75
C LYS A 228 -16.81 5.17 -11.78
N ALA A 229 -15.61 4.76 -11.32
CA ALA A 229 -14.51 4.42 -12.20
C ALA A 229 -14.86 3.22 -13.10
N GLU A 230 -15.51 2.20 -12.57
CA GLU A 230 -15.96 1.03 -13.34
C GLU A 230 -17.04 1.40 -14.36
N GLN A 231 -17.98 2.27 -13.99
CA GLN A 231 -18.97 2.80 -14.93
C GLN A 231 -18.31 3.62 -16.05
N ALA A 232 -17.32 4.46 -15.71
CA ALA A 232 -16.55 5.22 -16.67
C ALA A 232 -15.78 4.30 -17.63
N LEU A 233 -15.12 3.24 -17.11
CA LEU A 233 -14.42 2.24 -17.93
C LEU A 233 -15.37 1.53 -18.91
N LYS A 234 -16.57 1.15 -18.47
CA LYS A 234 -17.58 0.51 -19.33
C LYS A 234 -18.08 1.45 -20.44
N ALA A 235 -18.19 2.73 -20.15
CA ALA A 235 -18.65 3.74 -21.11
C ALA A 235 -17.54 4.22 -22.05
N GLU A 236 -16.27 4.05 -21.69
CA GLU A 236 -15.13 4.56 -22.44
C GLU A 236 -14.89 3.77 -23.73
N PRO A 237 -14.95 4.41 -24.93
CA PRO A 237 -14.76 3.73 -26.19
C PRO A 237 -13.29 3.32 -26.41
N PHE A 238 -13.06 2.31 -27.26
CA PHE A 238 -11.74 1.84 -27.65
C PHE A 238 -11.23 2.43 -28.98
N GLY A 239 -12.11 3.02 -29.81
CA GLY A 239 -11.80 3.35 -31.18
C GLY A 239 -10.56 4.25 -31.40
N TYR A 240 -10.33 5.20 -30.50
CA TYR A 240 -9.16 6.08 -30.57
C TYR A 240 -7.82 5.39 -30.20
N LEU A 241 -7.88 4.26 -29.48
CA LEU A 241 -6.69 3.49 -29.11
C LEU A 241 -6.09 2.75 -30.29
N LYS A 242 -6.87 2.53 -31.37
CA LYS A 242 -6.44 1.79 -32.58
C LYS A 242 -5.84 0.41 -32.21
N LEU A 243 -6.49 -0.29 -31.29
CA LEU A 243 -6.10 -1.62 -30.86
C LEU A 243 -6.68 -2.68 -31.81
N ARG A 244 -6.07 -3.87 -31.80
CA ARG A 244 -6.62 -5.05 -32.42
C ARG A 244 -7.64 -5.71 -31.48
N ASP A 245 -8.60 -6.45 -32.03
CA ASP A 245 -9.69 -7.07 -31.26
C ASP A 245 -9.22 -7.88 -30.05
N TYR A 246 -8.11 -8.61 -30.19
CA TYR A 246 -7.57 -9.39 -29.08
C TYR A 246 -6.93 -8.53 -28.00
N GLN A 247 -6.41 -7.35 -28.33
CA GLN A 247 -5.87 -6.38 -27.36
C GLN A 247 -7.00 -5.72 -26.57
N GLU A 248 -8.10 -5.39 -27.22
CA GLU A 248 -9.31 -4.88 -26.55
C GLU A 248 -9.89 -5.93 -25.61
N LYS A 249 -9.99 -7.19 -26.07
CA LYS A 249 -10.45 -8.31 -25.23
C LYS A 249 -9.54 -8.52 -24.02
N ALA A 250 -8.22 -8.36 -24.18
CA ALA A 250 -7.26 -8.46 -23.10
C ALA A 250 -7.48 -7.36 -22.04
N ILE A 251 -7.69 -6.12 -22.47
CA ILE A 251 -8.01 -5.00 -21.55
C ILE A 251 -9.32 -5.27 -20.83
N HIS A 252 -10.38 -5.64 -21.54
CA HIS A 252 -11.68 -5.98 -20.92
C HIS A 252 -11.55 -7.11 -19.89
N ALA A 253 -10.74 -8.13 -20.16
CA ALA A 253 -10.52 -9.23 -19.23
C ALA A 253 -9.84 -8.74 -17.92
N VAL A 254 -8.88 -7.83 -18.02
CA VAL A 254 -8.24 -7.23 -16.84
C VAL A 254 -9.25 -6.36 -16.07
N GLU A 255 -9.96 -5.46 -16.77
CA GLU A 255 -10.99 -4.62 -16.16
C GLU A 255 -12.06 -5.45 -15.44
N GLY A 256 -12.58 -6.51 -16.09
CA GLY A 256 -13.57 -7.42 -15.50
C GLY A 256 -13.03 -8.25 -14.32
N THR A 257 -11.72 -8.53 -14.28
CA THR A 257 -11.08 -9.17 -13.14
C THR A 257 -11.05 -8.24 -11.93
N LEU A 258 -10.71 -6.97 -12.16
CA LEU A 258 -10.67 -5.95 -11.11
C LEU A 258 -12.07 -5.55 -10.62
N GLU A 259 -13.07 -5.59 -11.48
CA GLU A 259 -14.49 -5.37 -11.11
C GLU A 259 -14.96 -6.38 -10.06
N LYS A 260 -14.47 -7.63 -10.14
CA LYS A 260 -14.76 -8.71 -9.18
C LYS A 260 -13.93 -8.63 -7.89
N ASP A 261 -13.39 -7.47 -7.56
CA ASP A 261 -12.54 -7.22 -6.38
C ASP A 261 -11.23 -8.00 -6.33
N SER A 262 -10.81 -8.63 -7.43
CA SER A 262 -9.47 -9.18 -7.51
C SER A 262 -8.44 -8.05 -7.50
N ARG A 263 -7.44 -8.19 -6.66
CA ARG A 263 -6.31 -7.26 -6.58
C ARG A 263 -5.10 -7.72 -7.40
N ARG A 264 -5.25 -8.82 -8.14
CA ARG A 264 -4.19 -9.40 -8.97
C ARG A 264 -4.77 -9.83 -10.30
N ALA A 265 -4.06 -9.53 -11.38
CA ALA A 265 -4.37 -10.01 -12.71
C ALA A 265 -3.07 -10.41 -13.43
N LEU A 266 -3.14 -11.42 -14.27
CA LEU A 266 -2.04 -11.84 -15.15
C LEU A 266 -2.52 -11.82 -16.58
N LEU A 267 -1.81 -11.10 -17.45
CA LEU A 267 -2.09 -11.00 -18.86
C LEU A 267 -0.97 -11.69 -19.65
N ALA A 268 -1.27 -12.84 -20.24
CA ALA A 268 -0.37 -13.55 -21.15
C ALA A 268 -0.62 -13.09 -22.59
N MET A 269 0.43 -12.58 -23.22
CA MET A 269 0.39 -12.14 -24.61
C MET A 269 1.72 -12.54 -25.30
N ALA A 270 1.64 -13.28 -26.39
CA ALA A 270 2.82 -13.70 -27.12
C ALA A 270 3.73 -12.53 -27.55
N THR A 271 5.01 -12.79 -27.70
CA THR A 271 5.98 -11.82 -28.19
C THR A 271 5.54 -11.27 -29.56
N GLY A 272 5.71 -9.97 -29.81
CA GLY A 272 5.32 -9.34 -31.08
C GLY A 272 3.84 -9.05 -31.26
N THR A 273 2.97 -9.39 -30.30
CA THR A 273 1.52 -9.09 -30.36
C THR A 273 1.14 -7.69 -29.93
N GLY A 274 2.13 -6.84 -29.61
CA GLY A 274 1.89 -5.46 -29.21
C GLY A 274 1.52 -5.29 -27.74
N LYS A 275 2.13 -6.05 -26.82
CA LYS A 275 1.99 -5.91 -25.36
C LYS A 275 2.07 -4.45 -24.91
N THR A 276 3.13 -3.75 -25.34
CA THR A 276 3.34 -2.35 -24.97
C THR A 276 2.17 -1.45 -25.36
N ARG A 277 1.61 -1.62 -26.56
CA ARG A 277 0.45 -0.84 -27.01
C ARG A 277 -0.80 -1.15 -26.17
N THR A 278 -1.04 -2.41 -25.84
CA THR A 278 -2.14 -2.84 -24.97
C THR A 278 -2.02 -2.21 -23.60
N ILE A 279 -0.81 -2.18 -23.03
CA ILE A 279 -0.57 -1.59 -21.71
C ILE A 279 -0.73 -0.09 -21.69
N ILE A 280 -0.27 0.60 -22.72
CA ILE A 280 -0.51 2.05 -22.84
C ILE A 280 -2.01 2.35 -22.85
N GLY A 281 -2.78 1.57 -23.62
CA GLY A 281 -4.24 1.66 -23.64
C GLY A 281 -4.87 1.40 -22.26
N LEU A 282 -4.43 0.34 -21.58
CA LEU A 282 -4.92 0.00 -20.23
C LEU A 282 -4.60 1.10 -19.21
N MET A 283 -3.36 1.59 -19.16
CA MET A 283 -2.96 2.67 -18.26
C MET A 283 -3.76 3.95 -18.54
N TYR A 284 -3.89 4.32 -19.80
CA TYR A 284 -4.65 5.49 -20.19
C TYR A 284 -6.11 5.42 -19.72
N ARG A 285 -6.78 4.30 -19.95
CA ARG A 285 -8.16 4.07 -19.52
C ARG A 285 -8.29 4.14 -18.01
N PHE A 286 -7.38 3.51 -17.26
CA PHE A 286 -7.38 3.56 -15.79
C PHE A 286 -7.20 4.96 -15.24
N LEU A 287 -6.29 5.75 -15.80
CA LEU A 287 -6.05 7.13 -15.38
C LEU A 287 -7.21 8.05 -15.77
N LYS A 288 -7.76 7.88 -16.97
CA LYS A 288 -8.90 8.67 -17.46
C LYS A 288 -10.17 8.42 -16.65
N ALA A 289 -10.42 7.17 -16.27
CA ALA A 289 -11.55 6.79 -15.42
C ALA A 289 -11.31 7.05 -13.92
N GLU A 290 -10.16 7.59 -13.54
CA GLU A 290 -9.75 7.79 -12.15
C GLU A 290 -9.81 6.50 -11.31
N ARG A 291 -9.61 5.33 -11.97
CA ARG A 291 -9.56 4.04 -11.27
C ARG A 291 -8.35 3.95 -10.35
N PHE A 292 -7.24 4.52 -10.79
CA PHE A 292 -5.98 4.65 -10.03
C PHE A 292 -5.45 6.07 -10.11
N LYS A 293 -4.79 6.50 -9.03
CA LYS A 293 -4.13 7.81 -8.96
C LYS A 293 -2.74 7.77 -9.58
N ARG A 294 -1.97 6.75 -9.23
CA ARG A 294 -0.58 6.60 -9.65
C ARG A 294 -0.22 5.16 -9.95
N ILE A 295 0.31 4.94 -11.14
CA ILE A 295 0.71 3.63 -11.64
C ILE A 295 2.24 3.53 -11.58
N LEU A 296 2.76 2.47 -10.96
CA LEU A 296 4.15 2.06 -11.09
C LEU A 296 4.25 1.05 -12.23
N PHE A 297 5.00 1.40 -13.28
CA PHE A 297 5.37 0.46 -14.34
C PHE A 297 6.74 -0.14 -14.02
N LEU A 298 6.75 -1.39 -13.61
CA LEU A 298 7.92 -2.08 -13.11
C LEU A 298 8.53 -2.96 -14.20
N VAL A 299 9.80 -2.73 -14.50
CA VAL A 299 10.58 -3.46 -15.51
C VAL A 299 11.78 -4.16 -14.88
N ASP A 300 12.26 -5.19 -15.55
CA ASP A 300 13.44 -5.94 -15.10
C ASP A 300 14.76 -5.19 -15.37
N ARG A 301 14.87 -4.52 -16.51
CA ARG A 301 16.11 -3.88 -16.98
C ARG A 301 15.90 -2.46 -17.47
N ASN A 302 16.94 -1.63 -17.34
CA ASN A 302 16.92 -0.25 -17.81
C ASN A 302 16.58 -0.11 -19.30
N ALA A 303 17.07 -1.00 -20.16
CA ALA A 303 16.76 -0.98 -21.58
C ALA A 303 15.27 -1.15 -21.87
N LEU A 304 14.58 -2.04 -21.13
CA LEU A 304 13.13 -2.23 -21.24
C LEU A 304 12.36 -0.99 -20.73
N GLY A 305 12.85 -0.37 -19.67
CA GLY A 305 12.26 0.86 -19.15
C GLY A 305 12.37 2.01 -20.14
N GLN A 306 13.53 2.18 -20.80
CA GLN A 306 13.69 3.20 -21.84
C GLN A 306 12.78 2.94 -23.05
N GLN A 307 12.68 1.71 -23.51
CA GLN A 307 11.74 1.34 -24.58
C GLN A 307 10.28 1.62 -24.21
N ALA A 308 9.89 1.42 -22.96
CA ALA A 308 8.55 1.76 -22.48
C ALA A 308 8.32 3.27 -22.52
N ILE A 309 9.28 4.06 -22.01
CA ILE A 309 9.21 5.53 -22.01
C ILE A 309 9.13 6.06 -23.45
N ASP A 310 9.94 5.55 -24.36
CA ASP A 310 9.90 5.93 -25.78
C ASP A 310 8.51 5.64 -26.37
N ALA A 311 7.94 4.48 -26.07
CA ALA A 311 6.60 4.13 -26.51
C ALA A 311 5.51 5.02 -25.90
N PHE A 312 5.67 5.44 -24.61
CA PHE A 312 4.73 6.38 -23.96
C PHE A 312 4.79 7.77 -24.57
N ASN A 313 5.96 8.15 -25.13
CA ASN A 313 6.17 9.42 -25.82
C ASN A 313 5.66 9.40 -27.27
N GLU A 314 5.60 8.25 -27.92
CA GLU A 314 5.33 8.13 -29.35
C GLU A 314 3.93 7.61 -29.68
N ALA A 315 3.37 6.71 -28.85
CA ALA A 315 2.11 6.05 -29.15
C ALA A 315 0.92 7.01 -29.09
N PRO A 316 0.23 7.30 -30.21
CA PRO A 316 -0.90 8.21 -30.23
C PRO A 316 -2.13 7.60 -29.51
N LEU A 317 -2.77 8.41 -28.69
CA LEU A 317 -4.02 8.14 -28.00
C LEU A 317 -5.10 9.10 -28.52
N GLU A 318 -5.98 9.54 -27.64
CA GLU A 318 -7.06 10.48 -27.98
C GLU A 318 -6.49 11.79 -28.52
N GLN A 319 -7.10 12.33 -29.57
CA GLN A 319 -6.67 13.57 -30.25
C GLN A 319 -5.19 13.58 -30.68
N ASN A 320 -4.64 12.43 -31.00
CA ASN A 320 -3.21 12.24 -31.30
C ASN A 320 -2.23 12.70 -30.20
N GLN A 321 -2.71 12.84 -28.97
CA GLN A 321 -1.84 13.07 -27.82
C GLN A 321 -1.20 11.75 -27.39
N THR A 322 -0.04 11.80 -26.76
CA THR A 322 0.63 10.63 -26.19
C THR A 322 0.43 10.56 -24.68
N LEU A 323 0.69 9.42 -24.06
CA LEU A 323 0.53 9.23 -22.63
C LEU A 323 1.31 10.29 -21.83
N SER A 324 2.56 10.56 -22.22
CA SER A 324 3.43 11.53 -21.56
C SER A 324 3.03 12.99 -21.78
N LYS A 325 2.23 13.27 -22.81
CA LYS A 325 1.68 14.64 -23.01
C LYS A 325 0.41 14.87 -22.22
N ILE A 326 -0.36 13.83 -21.93
CA ILE A 326 -1.61 13.92 -21.18
C ILE A 326 -1.35 13.83 -19.67
N TYR A 327 -0.44 12.97 -19.27
CA TYR A 327 -0.12 12.71 -17.87
C TYR A 327 1.36 12.92 -17.58
N ASN A 328 1.68 13.34 -16.35
CA ASN A 328 3.05 13.39 -15.89
C ASN A 328 3.59 11.96 -15.73
N VAL A 329 4.58 11.61 -16.55
CA VAL A 329 5.30 10.34 -16.53
C VAL A 329 6.71 10.59 -15.99
N ALA A 330 7.01 10.03 -14.83
CA ALA A 330 8.36 10.07 -14.28
C ALA A 330 9.23 8.97 -14.88
N GLU A 331 10.39 9.36 -15.39
CA GLU A 331 11.36 8.43 -15.97
C GLU A 331 12.11 7.65 -14.90
N MET A 332 12.88 6.65 -15.36
CA MET A 332 13.74 5.84 -14.50
C MET A 332 14.75 6.71 -13.76
N GLY A 333 14.69 6.66 -12.46
CA GLY A 333 15.60 7.38 -11.57
C GLY A 333 15.36 7.00 -10.12
N ASP A 334 16.28 7.41 -9.25
CA ASP A 334 16.19 7.16 -7.81
C ASP A 334 15.29 8.17 -7.08
N MET A 335 14.67 9.09 -7.81
CA MET A 335 13.82 10.13 -7.22
C MET A 335 12.44 9.60 -6.84
N ALA A 336 11.92 10.07 -5.73
CA ALA A 336 10.53 9.83 -5.34
C ALA A 336 9.57 10.43 -6.38
N ALA A 337 8.40 9.81 -6.56
CA ALA A 337 7.37 10.36 -7.42
C ALA A 337 6.88 11.71 -6.88
N GLU A 338 6.79 12.72 -7.73
CA GLU A 338 6.19 14.00 -7.40
C GLU A 338 4.67 13.89 -7.24
N ALA A 339 4.04 14.90 -6.65
CA ALA A 339 2.59 14.90 -6.42
C ALA A 339 1.78 14.73 -7.71
N GLU A 340 2.23 15.35 -8.79
CA GLU A 340 1.59 15.34 -10.11
C GLU A 340 1.89 14.07 -10.91
N THR A 341 2.88 13.27 -10.53
CA THR A 341 3.25 12.04 -11.24
C THR A 341 2.08 11.08 -11.27
N ARG A 342 1.70 10.62 -12.45
CA ARG A 342 0.64 9.62 -12.65
C ARG A 342 1.17 8.26 -13.06
N VAL A 343 2.27 8.22 -13.77
CA VAL A 343 2.98 6.99 -14.14
C VAL A 343 4.44 7.15 -13.77
N GLN A 344 4.99 6.18 -13.08
CA GLN A 344 6.42 6.08 -12.83
C GLN A 344 6.96 4.79 -13.42
N VAL A 345 8.01 4.91 -14.22
CA VAL A 345 8.77 3.76 -14.72
C VAL A 345 9.96 3.52 -13.80
N ALA A 346 10.13 2.30 -13.33
CA ALA A 346 11.26 1.93 -12.48
C ALA A 346 11.70 0.49 -12.70
N THR A 347 12.97 0.21 -12.45
CA THR A 347 13.44 -1.18 -12.36
C THR A 347 13.18 -1.75 -10.96
N VAL A 348 13.13 -3.08 -10.87
CA VAL A 348 13.02 -3.78 -9.57
C VAL A 348 14.16 -3.38 -8.64
N GLN A 349 15.38 -3.28 -9.16
CA GLN A 349 16.56 -2.91 -8.36
C GLN A 349 16.48 -1.48 -7.83
N ALA A 350 16.01 -0.54 -8.65
CA ALA A 350 15.82 0.84 -8.21
C ALA A 350 14.76 0.90 -7.09
N MET A 351 13.69 0.12 -7.20
CA MET A 351 12.66 0.06 -6.16
C MET A 351 13.15 -0.63 -4.90
N VAL A 352 13.97 -1.68 -4.99
CA VAL A 352 14.63 -2.31 -3.83
C VAL A 352 15.46 -1.28 -3.06
N LYS A 353 16.31 -0.52 -3.76
CA LYS A 353 17.11 0.54 -3.14
C LYS A 353 16.23 1.59 -2.46
N ARG A 354 15.20 2.06 -3.16
CA ARG A 354 14.29 3.10 -2.65
C ARG A 354 13.50 2.67 -1.43
N VAL A 355 13.00 1.44 -1.42
CA VAL A 355 12.12 0.93 -0.37
C VAL A 355 12.89 0.41 0.83
N PHE A 356 14.00 -0.31 0.60
CA PHE A 356 14.67 -1.07 1.67
C PHE A 356 16.04 -0.54 2.08
N MET A 357 16.63 0.36 1.27
CA MET A 357 17.97 0.90 1.54
C MET A 357 17.96 2.42 1.77
N ASN A 358 16.82 3.07 1.64
CA ASN A 358 16.69 4.51 1.88
C ASN A 358 16.21 4.77 3.31
N ASP A 359 16.74 5.80 3.96
CA ASP A 359 16.30 6.22 5.30
C ASP A 359 14.85 6.73 5.31
N THR A 360 14.39 7.23 4.17
CA THR A 360 13.00 7.69 3.96
C THR A 360 12.34 6.88 2.83
N PRO A 361 11.91 5.64 3.11
CA PRO A 361 11.23 4.85 2.10
C PRO A 361 9.91 5.51 1.69
N PRO A 362 9.46 5.29 0.43
CA PRO A 362 8.16 5.81 0.00
C PRO A 362 7.03 5.22 0.85
N PRO A 363 5.93 5.94 1.05
CA PRO A 363 4.79 5.40 1.78
C PRO A 363 4.16 4.22 1.02
N VAL A 364 3.46 3.33 1.74
CA VAL A 364 2.81 2.15 1.15
C VAL A 364 1.71 2.50 0.14
N ASP A 365 1.17 3.69 0.22
CA ASP A 365 0.16 4.27 -0.67
C ASP A 365 0.74 5.17 -1.78
N ALA A 366 2.07 5.14 -1.97
CA ALA A 366 2.71 5.90 -3.05
C ALA A 366 2.20 5.49 -4.44
N TYR A 367 1.85 4.22 -4.60
CA TYR A 367 1.27 3.68 -5.82
C TYR A 367 0.05 2.83 -5.47
N ASP A 368 -1.02 2.95 -6.25
CA ASP A 368 -2.25 2.16 -6.08
C ASP A 368 -2.47 1.13 -7.19
N CYS A 369 -1.60 1.16 -8.21
CA CYS A 369 -1.50 0.12 -9.23
C CYS A 369 -0.02 -0.13 -9.57
N ILE A 370 0.36 -1.40 -9.67
CA ILE A 370 1.68 -1.83 -10.18
C ILE A 370 1.44 -2.69 -11.41
N ILE A 371 1.99 -2.26 -12.53
CA ILE A 371 2.02 -3.03 -13.78
C ILE A 371 3.43 -3.56 -13.96
N ILE A 372 3.56 -4.87 -14.13
CA ILE A 372 4.83 -5.57 -14.10
C ILE A 372 5.09 -6.16 -15.47
N ASP A 373 6.09 -5.65 -16.17
CA ASP A 373 6.51 -6.25 -17.44
C ASP A 373 7.38 -7.50 -17.22
N GLU A 374 7.23 -8.48 -18.12
CA GLU A 374 7.89 -9.78 -18.03
C GLU A 374 7.76 -10.45 -16.64
N ALA A 375 6.53 -10.48 -16.13
CA ALA A 375 6.24 -10.95 -14.77
C ALA A 375 6.70 -12.39 -14.48
N HIS A 376 6.83 -13.23 -15.51
CA HIS A 376 7.36 -14.59 -15.38
C HIS A 376 8.81 -14.64 -14.87
N ARG A 377 9.61 -13.61 -15.13
CA ARG A 377 11.01 -13.53 -14.65
C ARG A 377 11.10 -13.46 -13.12
N GLY A 378 10.06 -13.01 -12.46
CA GLY A 378 9.94 -13.05 -11.00
C GLY A 378 9.51 -14.42 -10.44
N TYR A 379 9.14 -15.38 -11.27
CA TYR A 379 8.61 -16.69 -10.87
C TYR A 379 9.37 -17.89 -11.44
N THR A 380 10.13 -17.72 -12.52
CA THR A 380 10.88 -18.82 -13.16
C THR A 380 12.36 -18.65 -12.95
N LEU A 381 12.94 -19.63 -12.26
CA LEU A 381 14.37 -19.71 -11.95
C LEU A 381 15.24 -20.24 -13.11
N ASP A 382 14.67 -20.93 -14.11
CA ASP A 382 15.46 -21.98 -14.73
C ASP A 382 15.62 -21.97 -16.24
N GLN A 383 15.08 -21.07 -17.06
CA GLN A 383 15.12 -21.34 -18.49
C GLN A 383 15.64 -20.25 -19.45
N GLU A 384 15.86 -19.02 -19.03
CA GLU A 384 16.25 -17.95 -19.97
C GLU A 384 17.41 -17.02 -19.53
N MET A 385 18.06 -17.31 -18.42
CA MET A 385 19.28 -16.58 -18.03
C MET A 385 20.50 -17.23 -18.70
N THR A 386 21.35 -16.41 -19.33
CA THR A 386 22.63 -16.89 -19.82
C THR A 386 23.51 -17.34 -18.66
N GLU A 387 24.39 -18.34 -18.89
CA GLU A 387 25.32 -18.84 -17.85
C GLU A 387 26.13 -17.74 -17.16
N GLY A 388 26.39 -16.62 -17.83
CA GLY A 388 27.08 -15.45 -17.28
C GLY A 388 26.21 -14.61 -16.34
N GLU A 389 24.89 -14.56 -16.55
CA GLU A 389 23.96 -13.85 -15.66
C GLU A 389 23.61 -14.69 -14.42
N LEU A 390 23.59 -16.01 -14.55
CA LEU A 390 23.43 -16.95 -13.42
C LEU A 390 24.63 -16.91 -12.46
N ALA A 391 25.84 -16.68 -12.96
CA ALA A 391 27.05 -16.60 -12.15
C ALA A 391 27.14 -15.31 -11.33
N THR A 392 26.43 -14.24 -11.71
CA THR A 392 26.48 -12.92 -11.07
C THR A 392 25.24 -12.58 -10.24
N ARG A 393 24.14 -13.33 -10.35
CA ARG A 393 22.91 -13.10 -9.59
C ARG A 393 22.43 -14.40 -8.94
N ASP A 394 22.30 -14.38 -7.63
CA ASP A 394 21.58 -15.43 -6.92
C ASP A 394 20.07 -15.29 -7.23
N ALA A 395 19.55 -16.24 -8.01
CA ALA A 395 18.17 -16.20 -8.48
C ALA A 395 17.14 -16.26 -7.33
N SER A 396 17.49 -16.91 -6.22
CA SER A 396 16.63 -16.95 -5.00
C SER A 396 16.50 -15.56 -4.37
N GLN A 397 17.55 -14.77 -4.41
CA GLN A 397 17.63 -13.42 -3.89
C GLN A 397 16.84 -12.43 -4.74
N TYR A 398 16.91 -12.56 -6.06
CA TYR A 398 16.14 -11.73 -6.98
C TYR A 398 14.63 -11.95 -6.79
N LEU A 399 14.19 -13.19 -6.68
CA LEU A 399 12.80 -13.55 -6.39
C LEU A 399 12.31 -12.98 -5.05
N SER A 400 13.12 -13.09 -4.02
CA SER A 400 12.81 -12.54 -2.69
C SER A 400 12.65 -11.02 -2.75
N SER A 401 13.58 -10.31 -3.37
CA SER A 401 13.56 -8.84 -3.52
C SER A 401 12.38 -8.37 -4.37
N TYR A 402 12.10 -9.06 -5.47
CA TYR A 402 10.98 -8.77 -6.37
C TYR A 402 9.64 -8.87 -5.63
N ARG A 403 9.39 -9.98 -4.93
CA ARG A 403 8.17 -10.16 -4.13
C ARG A 403 8.04 -9.11 -3.05
N ARG A 404 9.11 -8.79 -2.36
CA ARG A 404 9.11 -7.78 -1.29
C ARG A 404 8.71 -6.40 -1.80
N VAL A 405 9.21 -5.98 -2.98
CA VAL A 405 8.79 -4.72 -3.61
C VAL A 405 7.30 -4.74 -3.94
N LEU A 406 6.82 -5.86 -4.51
CA LEU A 406 5.39 -5.99 -4.84
C LEU A 406 4.49 -5.99 -3.61
N ASP A 407 4.91 -6.63 -2.53
CA ASP A 407 4.11 -6.75 -1.31
C ASP A 407 4.20 -5.50 -0.43
N TYR A 408 5.21 -4.66 -0.62
CA TYR A 408 5.38 -3.42 0.12
C TYR A 408 4.25 -2.42 -0.13
N PHE A 409 3.84 -2.22 -1.39
CA PHE A 409 2.82 -1.24 -1.73
C PHE A 409 1.41 -1.81 -1.62
N ASP A 410 0.49 -1.03 -1.06
CA ASP A 410 -0.95 -1.35 -1.05
C ASP A 410 -1.58 -1.10 -2.42
N ALA A 411 -1.13 -1.82 -3.42
CA ALA A 411 -1.49 -1.64 -4.82
C ALA A 411 -2.18 -2.86 -5.42
N VAL A 412 -2.99 -2.63 -6.45
CA VAL A 412 -3.42 -3.66 -7.40
C VAL A 412 -2.23 -4.05 -8.26
N LYS A 413 -2.05 -5.34 -8.54
CA LYS A 413 -0.89 -5.87 -9.28
C LYS A 413 -1.35 -6.53 -10.57
N ILE A 414 -0.79 -6.07 -11.69
CA ILE A 414 -1.10 -6.59 -13.03
C ILE A 414 0.21 -7.05 -13.66
N GLY A 415 0.37 -8.36 -13.76
CA GLY A 415 1.52 -8.97 -14.42
C GLY A 415 1.32 -9.13 -15.92
N LEU A 416 2.37 -8.88 -16.68
CA LEU A 416 2.46 -9.15 -18.12
C LEU A 416 3.48 -10.24 -18.36
N THR A 417 3.15 -11.16 -19.20
CA THR A 417 4.05 -12.26 -19.61
C THR A 417 3.88 -12.60 -21.07
N ALA A 418 4.90 -13.24 -21.64
CA ALA A 418 4.84 -13.85 -22.97
C ALA A 418 4.19 -15.23 -22.90
#